data_a87f87203f506239ff2d018edcb8248c
#
_entry.id   a87f87203f506239ff2d018edcb8248c
#
_cell.length_a   1.000
_cell.length_b   1.000
_cell.length_c   1.000
_cell.angle_alpha   90.00
_cell.angle_beta   90.00
_cell.angle_gamma   90.00
#
_symmetry.space_group_name_H-M   'P 1'
#
loop_
_entity.id
_entity.type
_entity.pdbx_description
1 polymer ?
#
loop_
_entity_poly.entity_id
_entity_poly.type
_entity_poly.pdbx_seq_one_letter_code
_entity_poly.pdbx_strand_id
1 'polypeptide(L)'
;MGERSEERQHDYIIPAVFHALFDVTSELKTEDKELVLLHEPKDAGYYEFSAKDDLVLTNHYPGFKPEEIAKSFHADTYCFDSKPEKECFMQYITSGKVAEVYFTGMFTSNQGDLSVHYYDPESGRIRQYYPDFLAKMTDGSYQLIEVKGDNKIDDAVVKAKQAAAEEMAVASGVKYLMYAGSRITSSHILDDIPMEIQQDTLPLGS
;
A
#
# COMPACT_ATOMS: atom_id res chain seq x y z
N MET A 1 24.27 18.39 31.32
CA MET A 1 23.81 17.02 31.71
C MET A 1 22.29 16.87 31.61
N GLY A 2 21.59 17.88 31.07
CA GLY A 2 20.12 17.92 30.95
C GLY A 2 19.54 17.50 29.60
N GLU A 3 20.27 17.70 28.48
CA GLU A 3 19.74 17.49 27.13
C GLU A 3 19.45 16.03 26.76
N ARG A 4 20.22 15.05 27.29
CA ARG A 4 19.98 13.63 26.99
C ARG A 4 18.75 13.01 27.66
N SER A 5 18.19 13.65 28.67
CA SER A 5 17.00 13.13 29.37
C SER A 5 15.69 13.59 28.68
N GLU A 6 15.70 14.77 28.07
CA GLU A 6 14.53 15.30 27.37
C GLU A 6 14.33 14.60 26.02
N GLU A 7 15.38 14.35 25.23
CA GLU A 7 15.29 13.56 23.99
C GLU A 7 14.70 12.17 24.24
N ARG A 8 15.16 11.45 25.27
CA ARG A 8 14.63 10.11 25.59
C ARG A 8 13.16 10.12 26.05
N GLN A 9 12.70 11.19 26.67
CA GLN A 9 11.28 11.32 27.04
C GLN A 9 10.41 11.59 25.82
N HIS A 10 10.86 12.40 24.89
CA HIS A 10 10.16 12.64 23.61
C HIS A 10 10.05 11.37 22.77
N ASP A 11 11.13 10.60 22.66
CA ASP A 11 11.17 9.35 21.88
C ASP A 11 10.19 8.26 22.41
N TYR A 12 9.78 8.36 23.67
CA TYR A 12 8.87 7.40 24.28
C TYR A 12 7.43 7.92 24.37
N ILE A 13 7.24 9.18 24.71
CA ILE A 13 5.90 9.75 24.94
C ILE A 13 5.15 9.91 23.62
N ILE A 14 5.81 10.35 22.56
CA ILE A 14 5.17 10.59 21.27
C ILE A 14 4.64 9.29 20.65
N PRO A 15 5.42 8.19 20.56
CA PRO A 15 4.89 6.91 20.13
C PRO A 15 3.75 6.40 21.02
N ALA A 16 3.84 6.51 22.32
CA ALA A 16 2.81 6.05 23.23
C ALA A 16 1.49 6.85 23.11
N VAL A 17 1.57 8.16 22.93
CA VAL A 17 0.42 9.03 22.66
C VAL A 17 -0.14 8.74 21.27
N PHE A 18 0.71 8.53 20.29
CA PHE A 18 0.31 8.15 18.94
C PHE A 18 -0.46 6.82 18.95
N HIS A 19 0.07 5.79 19.60
CA HIS A 19 -0.62 4.52 19.84
C HIS A 19 -1.98 4.71 20.50
N ALA A 20 -2.04 5.44 21.59
CA ALA A 20 -3.29 5.66 22.32
C ALA A 20 -4.37 6.42 21.53
N LEU A 21 -3.95 7.33 20.63
CA LEU A 21 -4.87 8.14 19.82
C LEU A 21 -5.30 7.44 18.53
N PHE A 22 -4.46 6.58 17.96
CA PHE A 22 -4.64 6.00 16.62
C PHE A 22 -4.83 4.48 16.60
N ASP A 23 -4.62 3.81 17.72
CA ASP A 23 -4.78 2.36 17.86
C ASP A 23 -6.17 1.88 17.42
N VAL A 24 -7.19 2.69 17.68
CA VAL A 24 -8.59 2.42 17.30
C VAL A 24 -8.92 2.82 15.85
N THR A 25 -8.12 3.72 15.23
CA THR A 25 -8.40 4.26 13.90
C THR A 25 -7.54 3.63 12.82
N SER A 26 -6.56 2.81 13.20
CA SER A 26 -5.60 2.18 12.28
C SER A 26 -6.02 0.77 11.86
N GLU A 27 -7.18 0.30 12.29
CA GLU A 27 -7.68 -1.02 11.93
C GLU A 27 -8.21 -1.01 10.49
N LEU A 28 -7.59 -1.81 9.62
CA LEU A 28 -8.10 -2.03 8.27
C LEU A 28 -9.35 -2.91 8.37
N LYS A 29 -10.51 -2.33 8.21
CA LYS A 29 -11.76 -3.09 8.15
C LYS A 29 -11.98 -3.58 6.74
N THR A 30 -11.98 -4.88 6.54
CA THR A 30 -12.53 -5.50 5.34
C THR A 30 -14.04 -5.50 5.47
N GLU A 31 -14.69 -4.55 4.86
CA GLU A 31 -16.12 -4.59 4.61
C GLU A 31 -16.32 -5.00 3.15
N ASP A 32 -17.33 -5.83 2.86
CA ASP A 32 -17.80 -6.03 1.49
C ASP A 32 -18.42 -4.70 1.01
N LYS A 33 -17.56 -3.79 0.59
CA LYS A 33 -18.00 -2.55 -0.05
C LYS A 33 -18.16 -2.84 -1.53
N GLU A 34 -19.30 -2.51 -2.07
CA GLU A 34 -19.45 -2.28 -3.50
C GLU A 34 -18.35 -1.28 -3.92
N LEU A 35 -17.72 -1.52 -5.07
CA LEU A 35 -16.78 -0.57 -5.66
C LEU A 35 -17.43 0.81 -5.67
N VAL A 36 -16.98 1.68 -4.77
CA VAL A 36 -17.47 3.05 -4.73
C VAL A 36 -16.93 3.71 -5.98
N LEU A 37 -17.82 4.07 -6.89
CA LEU A 37 -17.49 4.95 -8.00
C LEU A 37 -16.83 6.19 -7.42
N LEU A 38 -15.65 6.51 -7.90
CA LEU A 38 -14.95 7.74 -7.54
C LEU A 38 -15.94 8.90 -7.69
N HIS A 39 -16.03 9.73 -6.67
CA HIS A 39 -16.87 10.92 -6.75
C HIS A 39 -16.43 11.75 -7.96
N GLU A 40 -17.35 11.99 -8.88
CA GLU A 40 -17.09 12.87 -10.00
C GLU A 40 -16.59 14.23 -9.48
N PRO A 41 -15.53 14.81 -10.07
CA PRO A 41 -15.08 16.14 -9.74
C PRO A 41 -16.24 17.11 -9.93
N LYS A 42 -16.49 17.95 -8.94
CA LYS A 42 -17.69 18.85 -8.91
C LYS A 42 -17.81 19.76 -10.13
N ASP A 43 -16.71 20.04 -10.82
CA ASP A 43 -16.65 21.09 -11.82
C ASP A 43 -16.25 20.62 -13.24
N ALA A 44 -15.75 19.39 -13.42
CA ALA A 44 -15.18 18.96 -14.70
C ALA A 44 -15.78 17.66 -15.27
N GLY A 45 -16.49 16.85 -14.48
CA GLY A 45 -17.04 15.57 -14.92
C GLY A 45 -16.00 14.49 -15.22
N TYR A 46 -14.69 14.74 -14.92
CA TYR A 46 -13.59 13.78 -15.09
C TYR A 46 -12.44 14.13 -14.17
N TYR A 47 -11.60 13.14 -13.89
CA TYR A 47 -10.33 13.34 -13.19
C TYR A 47 -9.21 13.58 -14.21
N GLU A 48 -8.35 14.55 -13.94
CA GLU A 48 -7.19 14.86 -14.77
C GLU A 48 -5.91 14.49 -14.01
N PHE A 49 -5.11 13.62 -14.60
CA PHE A 49 -3.80 13.22 -14.08
C PHE A 49 -2.74 13.54 -15.12
N SER A 50 -1.57 13.98 -14.66
CA SER A 50 -0.41 14.23 -15.51
C SER A 50 0.65 13.18 -15.24
N ALA A 51 1.00 12.40 -16.26
CA ALA A 51 2.06 11.41 -16.19
C ALA A 51 2.86 11.43 -17.50
N LYS A 52 4.08 10.84 -17.46
CA LYS A 52 4.84 10.58 -18.68
C LYS A 52 4.19 9.44 -19.45
N ASP A 53 4.25 9.46 -20.78
CA ASP A 53 3.62 8.47 -21.63
C ASP A 53 4.03 7.03 -21.29
N ASP A 54 5.30 6.82 -20.92
CA ASP A 54 5.83 5.51 -20.54
C ASP A 54 5.38 5.03 -19.15
N LEU A 55 4.72 5.91 -18.36
CA LEU A 55 4.17 5.64 -17.05
C LEU A 55 2.65 5.51 -17.03
N VAL A 56 2.02 5.50 -18.20
CA VAL A 56 0.58 5.30 -18.33
C VAL A 56 0.27 3.86 -18.71
N LEU A 57 -0.79 3.29 -18.15
CA LEU A 57 -1.40 2.03 -18.57
C LEU A 57 -2.90 2.21 -18.72
N THR A 58 -3.45 1.69 -19.80
CA THR A 58 -4.89 1.66 -20.05
C THR A 58 -5.42 0.23 -19.99
N ASN A 59 -6.71 0.08 -19.74
CA ASN A 59 -7.41 -1.20 -19.82
C ASN A 59 -7.44 -1.79 -21.25
N HIS A 60 -6.97 -1.06 -22.23
CA HIS A 60 -6.81 -1.51 -23.63
C HIS A 60 -5.36 -1.86 -23.98
N TYR A 61 -4.47 -1.96 -22.98
CA TYR A 61 -3.07 -2.32 -23.23
C TYR A 61 -2.97 -3.71 -23.88
N PRO A 62 -2.36 -3.83 -25.07
CA PRO A 62 -2.40 -5.07 -25.87
C PRO A 62 -1.66 -6.26 -25.22
N GLY A 63 -0.84 -6.00 -24.20
CA GLY A 63 -0.13 -7.03 -23.44
C GLY A 63 -0.96 -7.73 -22.38
N PHE A 64 -2.18 -7.26 -22.09
CA PHE A 64 -3.04 -7.86 -21.08
C PHE A 64 -4.12 -8.75 -21.69
N LYS A 65 -4.41 -9.82 -20.97
CA LYS A 65 -5.56 -10.68 -21.25
C LYS A 65 -6.82 -10.14 -20.57
N PRO A 66 -8.03 -10.48 -21.06
CA PRO A 66 -9.27 -10.04 -20.42
C PRO A 66 -9.37 -10.38 -18.93
N GLU A 67 -8.90 -11.56 -18.53
CA GLU A 67 -8.90 -12.01 -17.15
C GLU A 67 -7.90 -11.24 -16.25
N GLU A 68 -6.83 -10.69 -16.83
CA GLU A 68 -5.87 -9.84 -16.13
C GLU A 68 -6.44 -8.44 -15.91
N ILE A 69 -7.10 -7.89 -16.93
CA ILE A 69 -7.81 -6.60 -16.84
C ILE A 69 -8.91 -6.67 -15.77
N ALA A 70 -9.64 -7.78 -15.70
CA ALA A 70 -10.71 -7.98 -14.74
C ALA A 70 -10.26 -7.98 -13.27
N LYS A 71 -8.96 -8.20 -13.00
CA LYS A 71 -8.41 -8.13 -11.64
C LYS A 71 -8.21 -6.70 -11.12
N SER A 72 -8.19 -5.72 -12.00
CA SER A 72 -7.94 -4.33 -11.66
C SER A 72 -8.69 -3.39 -12.61
N PHE A 73 -8.10 -2.29 -13.01
CA PHE A 73 -8.69 -1.28 -13.90
C PHE A 73 -10.09 -0.83 -13.46
N HIS A 74 -10.17 -0.46 -12.18
CA HIS A 74 -11.34 0.23 -11.64
C HIS A 74 -11.49 1.65 -12.22
N ALA A 75 -10.40 2.16 -12.83
CA ALA A 75 -10.38 3.27 -13.77
C ALA A 75 -9.94 2.75 -15.15
N ASP A 76 -10.28 3.43 -16.21
CA ASP A 76 -9.90 3.08 -17.59
C ASP A 76 -8.39 3.32 -17.85
N THR A 77 -7.76 4.15 -17.04
CA THR A 77 -6.37 4.58 -17.19
C THR A 77 -5.70 4.73 -15.82
N TYR A 78 -4.49 4.19 -15.70
CA TYR A 78 -3.63 4.38 -14.53
C TYR A 78 -2.39 5.18 -14.88
N CYS A 79 -2.05 6.15 -14.03
CA CYS A 79 -0.88 7.03 -14.12
C CYS A 79 0.06 6.73 -12.95
N PHE A 80 1.21 6.15 -13.23
CA PHE A 80 2.21 5.79 -12.23
C PHE A 80 3.23 6.91 -12.04
N ASP A 81 3.74 7.05 -10.82
CA ASP A 81 4.78 8.03 -10.50
C ASP A 81 6.17 7.56 -10.94
N SER A 82 6.36 6.26 -11.05
CA SER A 82 7.66 5.67 -11.40
C SER A 82 7.54 4.38 -12.23
N LYS A 83 8.64 4.04 -12.96
CA LYS A 83 8.74 2.76 -13.67
C LYS A 83 8.67 1.54 -12.76
N PRO A 84 9.34 1.51 -11.57
CA PRO A 84 9.18 0.39 -10.65
C PRO A 84 7.74 0.19 -10.17
N GLU A 85 6.96 1.25 -9.91
CA GLU A 85 5.55 1.11 -9.55
C GLU A 85 4.75 0.47 -10.69
N LYS A 86 4.92 0.97 -11.92
CA LYS A 86 4.28 0.39 -13.11
C LYS A 86 4.64 -1.09 -13.27
N GLU A 87 5.91 -1.44 -13.13
CA GLU A 87 6.40 -2.81 -13.24
C GLU A 87 5.84 -3.70 -12.11
N CYS A 88 5.78 -3.19 -10.88
CA CYS A 88 5.16 -3.87 -9.75
C CYS A 88 3.69 -4.19 -10.06
N PHE A 89 2.93 -3.22 -10.51
CA PHE A 89 1.54 -3.42 -10.92
C PHE A 89 1.41 -4.49 -12.02
N MET A 90 2.26 -4.43 -13.05
CA MET A 90 2.23 -5.41 -14.13
C MET A 90 2.53 -6.83 -13.64
N GLN A 91 3.46 -7.00 -12.73
CA GLN A 91 3.75 -8.31 -12.13
C GLN A 91 2.57 -8.84 -11.30
N TYR A 92 1.89 -7.97 -10.55
CA TYR A 92 0.72 -8.35 -9.77
C TYR A 92 -0.47 -8.73 -10.66
N ILE A 93 -0.82 -7.91 -11.64
CA ILE A 93 -2.00 -8.14 -12.48
C ILE A 93 -1.85 -9.39 -13.36
N THR A 94 -0.64 -9.72 -13.80
CA THR A 94 -0.36 -10.91 -14.62
C THR A 94 -0.17 -12.19 -13.81
N SER A 95 0.03 -12.10 -12.50
CA SER A 95 0.26 -13.26 -11.64
C SER A 95 -0.99 -14.08 -11.41
N GLY A 96 -0.86 -15.41 -11.52
CA GLY A 96 -1.93 -16.35 -11.14
C GLY A 96 -2.20 -16.42 -9.63
N LYS A 97 -1.31 -15.85 -8.78
CA LYS A 97 -1.46 -15.80 -7.32
C LYS A 97 -2.33 -14.63 -6.85
N VAL A 98 -2.64 -13.68 -7.72
CA VAL A 98 -3.40 -12.47 -7.41
C VAL A 98 -4.82 -12.60 -7.94
N ALA A 99 -5.80 -12.38 -7.06
CA ALA A 99 -7.21 -12.32 -7.41
C ALA A 99 -7.63 -10.92 -7.85
N GLU A 100 -7.22 -9.91 -7.08
CA GLU A 100 -7.55 -8.50 -7.34
C GLU A 100 -6.38 -7.60 -6.93
N VAL A 101 -6.18 -6.48 -7.61
CA VAL A 101 -5.20 -5.45 -7.25
C VAL A 101 -5.79 -4.06 -7.41
N TYR A 102 -5.61 -3.23 -6.41
CA TYR A 102 -6.10 -1.86 -6.35
C TYR A 102 -4.92 -0.90 -6.30
N PHE A 103 -4.88 0.07 -7.22
CA PHE A 103 -3.88 1.13 -7.22
C PHE A 103 -4.33 2.26 -6.30
N THR A 104 -3.98 2.16 -5.02
CA THR A 104 -4.39 3.09 -3.97
C THR A 104 -3.59 4.39 -3.99
N GLY A 105 -2.34 4.34 -4.45
CA GLY A 105 -1.45 5.51 -4.54
C GLY A 105 -1.88 6.58 -5.54
N MET A 106 -2.68 6.23 -6.55
CA MET A 106 -3.15 7.19 -7.55
C MET A 106 -4.18 8.18 -6.97
N PHE A 107 -4.97 7.76 -5.98
CA PHE A 107 -6.08 8.53 -5.44
C PHE A 107 -5.80 9.01 -4.01
N THR A 108 -4.88 9.97 -3.87
CA THR A 108 -4.36 10.41 -2.57
C THR A 108 -5.11 11.58 -1.92
N SER A 109 -6.07 12.20 -2.60
CA SER A 109 -6.78 13.37 -2.08
C SER A 109 -8.23 13.08 -1.74
N ASN A 110 -8.51 12.70 -0.50
CA ASN A 110 -9.87 12.53 0.08
C ASN A 110 -10.79 11.55 -0.66
N GLN A 111 -10.27 10.70 -1.53
CA GLN A 111 -11.05 9.79 -2.38
C GLN A 111 -10.85 8.32 -2.03
N GLY A 112 -9.87 8.01 -1.20
CA GLY A 112 -9.59 6.66 -0.72
C GLY A 112 -9.64 6.59 0.79
N ASP A 113 -10.34 5.60 1.33
CA ASP A 113 -10.41 5.34 2.76
C ASP A 113 -9.13 4.67 3.30
N LEU A 114 -8.27 4.17 2.41
CA LEU A 114 -7.03 3.49 2.75
C LEU A 114 -5.89 4.49 2.92
N SER A 115 -5.56 4.79 4.17
CA SER A 115 -4.42 5.66 4.48
C SER A 115 -3.76 5.24 5.78
N VAL A 116 -2.48 5.52 5.90
CA VAL A 116 -1.65 5.23 7.07
C VAL A 116 -1.25 6.53 7.74
N HIS A 117 -1.52 6.67 9.02
CA HIS A 117 -1.02 7.78 9.82
C HIS A 117 0.34 7.43 10.42
N TYR A 118 1.29 8.34 10.32
CA TYR A 118 2.63 8.17 10.87
C TYR A 118 3.14 9.46 11.47
N TYR A 119 4.06 9.34 12.42
CA TYR A 119 4.81 10.47 12.93
C TYR A 119 6.00 10.75 12.01
N ASP A 120 6.01 11.93 11.43
CA ASP A 120 7.10 12.38 10.56
C ASP A 120 8.25 12.94 11.41
N PRO A 121 9.42 12.28 11.45
CA PRO A 121 10.52 12.69 12.28
C PRO A 121 11.17 14.02 11.85
N GLU A 122 11.03 14.41 10.60
CA GLU A 122 11.59 15.66 10.10
C GLU A 122 10.75 16.87 10.47
N SER A 123 9.43 16.76 10.33
CA SER A 123 8.53 17.88 10.63
C SER A 123 8.01 17.88 12.07
N GLY A 124 8.19 16.77 12.83
CA GLY A 124 7.65 16.61 14.16
C GLY A 124 6.11 16.58 14.20
N ARG A 125 5.45 16.14 13.14
CA ARG A 125 3.99 16.15 12.99
C ARG A 125 3.46 14.80 12.58
N ILE A 126 2.21 14.53 12.94
CA ILE A 126 1.45 13.41 12.38
C ILE A 126 1.10 13.77 10.95
N ARG A 127 1.41 12.86 10.04
CA ARG A 127 1.08 12.92 8.62
C ARG A 127 0.36 11.67 8.19
N GLN A 128 -0.26 11.76 7.05
CA GLN A 128 -0.96 10.68 6.36
C GLN A 128 -0.21 10.33 5.08
N TYR A 129 -0.10 9.05 4.77
CA TYR A 129 0.35 8.61 3.47
C TYR A 129 -0.53 7.47 2.95
N TYR A 130 -0.44 7.23 1.67
CA TYR A 130 -1.21 6.22 0.97
C TYR A 130 -0.23 5.21 0.39
N PRO A 131 -0.30 3.93 0.79
CA PRO A 131 0.45 2.86 0.13
C PRO A 131 0.10 2.76 -1.34
N ASP A 132 1.05 2.30 -2.17
CA ASP A 132 0.87 2.31 -3.62
C ASP A 132 -0.23 1.35 -4.06
N PHE A 133 -0.27 0.13 -3.49
CA PHE A 133 -1.25 -0.89 -3.89
C PHE A 133 -1.82 -1.66 -2.70
N LEU A 134 -3.05 -2.12 -2.89
CA LEU A 134 -3.66 -3.17 -2.09
C LEU A 134 -3.94 -4.36 -3.03
N ALA A 135 -3.47 -5.55 -2.69
CA ALA A 135 -3.74 -6.76 -3.46
C ALA A 135 -4.47 -7.81 -2.61
N LYS A 136 -5.47 -8.44 -3.22
CA LYS A 136 -6.12 -9.64 -2.70
C LYS A 136 -5.52 -10.84 -3.40
N MET A 137 -5.01 -11.77 -2.64
CA MET A 137 -4.40 -13.00 -3.16
C MET A 137 -5.47 -14.07 -3.40
N THR A 138 -5.15 -15.08 -4.22
CA THR A 138 -6.07 -16.19 -4.52
C THR A 138 -6.36 -17.10 -3.33
N ASP A 139 -5.52 -17.07 -2.29
CA ASP A 139 -5.75 -17.75 -1.01
C ASP A 139 -6.65 -16.96 -0.04
N GLY A 140 -7.10 -15.78 -0.44
CA GLY A 140 -7.95 -14.89 0.35
C GLY A 140 -7.18 -13.91 1.24
N SER A 141 -5.86 -14.00 1.33
CA SER A 141 -5.03 -13.05 2.08
C SER A 141 -4.94 -11.70 1.36
N TYR A 142 -4.58 -10.65 2.11
CA TYR A 142 -4.37 -9.32 1.57
C TYR A 142 -2.93 -8.87 1.75
N GLN A 143 -2.43 -8.11 0.79
CA GLN A 143 -1.11 -7.49 0.81
C GLN A 143 -1.22 -6.00 0.57
N LEU A 144 -0.62 -5.22 1.47
CA LEU A 144 -0.43 -3.79 1.33
C LEU A 144 0.98 -3.55 0.81
N ILE A 145 1.11 -2.89 -0.35
CA ILE A 145 2.37 -2.84 -1.09
C ILE A 145 2.82 -1.39 -1.24
N GLU A 146 4.11 -1.19 -1.01
CA GLU A 146 4.80 0.08 -1.20
C GLU A 146 6.04 -0.15 -2.08
N VAL A 147 6.27 0.74 -3.05
CA VAL A 147 7.45 0.73 -3.91
C VAL A 147 8.31 1.95 -3.60
N LYS A 148 9.58 1.73 -3.33
CA LYS A 148 10.52 2.83 -3.03
C LYS A 148 11.76 2.76 -3.90
N GLY A 149 12.23 3.92 -4.33
CA GLY A 149 13.55 4.04 -4.94
C GLY A 149 14.65 3.60 -3.97
N ASP A 150 15.66 2.91 -4.47
CA ASP A 150 16.74 2.32 -3.66
C ASP A 150 17.43 3.35 -2.75
N ASN A 151 17.58 4.57 -3.23
CA ASN A 151 18.18 5.68 -2.49
C ASN A 151 17.29 6.28 -1.38
N LYS A 152 16.06 5.82 -1.25
CA LYS A 152 15.07 6.31 -0.29
C LYS A 152 14.77 5.33 0.84
N ILE A 153 15.15 4.05 0.70
CA ILE A 153 14.78 2.99 1.67
C ILE A 153 15.34 3.29 3.07
N ASP A 154 16.51 3.90 3.17
CA ASP A 154 17.15 4.23 4.44
C ASP A 154 16.75 5.59 5.03
N ASP A 155 15.91 6.33 4.34
CA ASP A 155 15.39 7.62 4.78
C ASP A 155 14.55 7.47 6.06
N ALA A 156 14.74 8.38 7.02
CA ALA A 156 14.06 8.33 8.31
C ALA A 156 12.54 8.43 8.19
N VAL A 157 12.05 9.24 7.25
CA VAL A 157 10.61 9.39 6.99
C VAL A 157 10.05 8.11 6.37
N VAL A 158 10.80 7.46 5.46
CA VAL A 158 10.40 6.18 4.86
C VAL A 158 10.32 5.08 5.91
N LYS A 159 11.29 5.01 6.81
CA LYS A 159 11.27 4.06 7.95
C LYS A 159 10.10 4.29 8.89
N ALA A 160 9.76 5.55 9.17
CA ALA A 160 8.59 5.89 9.99
C ALA A 160 7.28 5.48 9.33
N LYS A 161 7.12 5.70 8.02
CA LYS A 161 5.98 5.22 7.23
C LYS A 161 5.88 3.71 7.24
N GLN A 162 7.00 3.02 7.01
CA GLN A 162 7.07 1.56 7.02
C GLN A 162 6.62 1.00 8.37
N ALA A 163 7.19 1.50 9.47
CA ALA A 163 6.83 1.02 10.81
C ALA A 163 5.33 1.19 11.10
N ALA A 164 4.75 2.35 10.76
CA ALA A 164 3.33 2.60 10.94
C ALA A 164 2.45 1.69 10.07
N ALA A 165 2.87 1.43 8.82
CA ALA A 165 2.14 0.55 7.92
C ALA A 165 2.21 -0.92 8.33
N GLU A 166 3.37 -1.38 8.80
CA GLU A 166 3.54 -2.74 9.34
C GLU A 166 2.65 -2.97 10.54
N GLU A 167 2.59 -2.00 11.45
CA GLU A 167 1.74 -2.06 12.63
C GLU A 167 0.26 -2.13 12.26
N MET A 168 -0.21 -1.23 11.41
CA MET A 168 -1.59 -1.24 10.91
C MET A 168 -1.92 -2.55 10.20
N ALA A 169 -1.02 -3.05 9.37
CA ALA A 169 -1.22 -4.29 8.63
C ALA A 169 -1.34 -5.49 9.56
N VAL A 170 -0.50 -5.58 10.60
CA VAL A 170 -0.58 -6.64 11.62
C VAL A 170 -1.92 -6.58 12.35
N ALA A 171 -2.35 -5.39 12.80
CA ALA A 171 -3.63 -5.21 13.47
C ALA A 171 -4.83 -5.59 12.61
N SER A 172 -4.69 -5.48 11.28
CA SER A 172 -5.75 -5.75 10.30
C SER A 172 -5.67 -7.16 9.69
N GLY A 173 -4.71 -7.98 10.07
CA GLY A 173 -4.49 -9.30 9.45
C GLY A 173 -4.05 -9.23 7.98
N VAL A 174 -3.40 -8.13 7.59
CA VAL A 174 -2.89 -7.86 6.24
C VAL A 174 -1.37 -7.95 6.26
N LYS A 175 -0.75 -8.39 5.18
CA LYS A 175 0.71 -8.40 5.04
C LYS A 175 1.18 -7.10 4.42
N TYR A 176 2.10 -6.40 5.07
CA TYR A 176 2.77 -5.24 4.47
C TYR A 176 4.05 -5.66 3.76
N LEU A 177 4.28 -5.12 2.56
CA LEU A 177 5.45 -5.40 1.73
C LEU A 177 6.01 -4.09 1.17
N MET A 178 7.28 -3.82 1.44
CA MET A 178 8.01 -2.73 0.79
C MET A 178 9.03 -3.30 -0.17
N TYR A 179 9.00 -2.87 -1.43
CA TYR A 179 9.93 -3.28 -2.45
C TYR A 179 10.86 -2.16 -2.88
N ALA A 180 12.15 -2.47 -2.96
CA ALA A 180 13.12 -1.63 -3.65
C ALA A 180 12.88 -1.64 -5.17
N GLY A 181 13.04 -0.51 -5.84
CA GLY A 181 12.85 -0.42 -7.29
C GLY A 181 13.74 -1.38 -8.06
N SER A 182 15.01 -1.53 -7.66
CA SER A 182 15.94 -2.50 -8.26
C SER A 182 15.47 -3.95 -8.11
N ARG A 183 14.83 -4.28 -7.00
CA ARG A 183 14.28 -5.62 -6.75
C ARG A 183 13.17 -5.95 -7.76
N ILE A 184 12.25 -5.01 -8.00
CA ILE A 184 11.14 -5.20 -8.94
C ILE A 184 11.64 -5.38 -10.35
N THR A 185 12.62 -4.58 -10.78
CA THR A 185 13.15 -4.62 -12.15
C THR A 185 14.08 -5.80 -12.42
N SER A 186 14.62 -6.44 -11.39
CA SER A 186 15.57 -7.55 -11.51
C SER A 186 14.98 -8.94 -11.34
N SER A 187 13.77 -9.07 -10.79
CA SER A 187 13.16 -10.37 -10.50
C SER A 187 11.63 -10.31 -10.45
N HIS A 188 11.00 -11.47 -10.63
CA HIS A 188 9.58 -11.64 -10.34
C HIS A 188 9.35 -11.70 -8.84
N ILE A 189 8.84 -10.59 -8.27
CA ILE A 189 8.68 -10.44 -6.80
C ILE A 189 7.68 -11.42 -6.19
N LEU A 190 6.75 -11.93 -6.98
CA LEU A 190 5.73 -12.88 -6.50
C LEU A 190 6.21 -14.35 -6.50
N ASP A 191 7.32 -14.65 -7.17
CA ASP A 191 7.87 -16.01 -7.18
C ASP A 191 8.54 -16.36 -5.85
N ASP A 192 9.07 -15.37 -5.15
CA ASP A 192 9.75 -15.52 -3.86
C ASP A 192 8.81 -15.51 -2.65
N ILE A 193 7.52 -15.31 -2.84
CA ILE A 193 6.54 -15.42 -1.76
C ILE A 193 6.29 -16.91 -1.54
N PRO A 194 6.73 -17.49 -0.41
CA PRO A 194 6.38 -18.87 -0.06
C PRO A 194 4.86 -18.96 -0.06
N MET A 195 4.31 -19.99 -0.69
CA MET A 195 2.93 -20.38 -0.39
C MET A 195 2.93 -20.80 1.08
N GLU A 196 2.39 -19.98 1.97
CA GLU A 196 2.20 -20.35 3.35
C GLU A 196 1.34 -21.61 3.35
N ILE A 197 1.94 -22.72 3.76
CA ILE A 197 1.24 -23.96 4.06
C ILE A 197 0.20 -23.56 5.11
N GLN A 198 -1.08 -23.75 4.80
CA GLN A 198 -2.16 -23.64 5.78
C GLN A 198 -1.72 -24.38 7.04
N GLN A 199 -1.42 -23.64 8.10
CA GLN A 199 -1.33 -24.25 9.42
C GLN A 199 -2.75 -24.70 9.76
N ASP A 200 -2.95 -26.00 9.68
CA ASP A 200 -4.13 -26.67 10.21
C ASP A 200 -4.40 -26.11 11.61
N THR A 201 -5.49 -25.39 11.74
CA THR A 201 -6.03 -25.03 13.04
C THR A 201 -6.35 -26.34 13.75
N LEU A 202 -5.49 -26.71 14.70
CA LEU A 202 -5.77 -27.80 15.62
C LEU A 202 -7.13 -27.51 16.29
N PRO A 203 -8.09 -28.47 16.27
CA PRO A 203 -9.34 -28.29 16.95
C PRO A 203 -9.04 -28.15 18.43
N LEU A 204 -9.50 -27.06 19.04
CA LEU A 204 -9.54 -26.90 20.49
C LEU A 204 -10.36 -28.08 21.03
N GLY A 205 -9.66 -28.98 21.68
CA GLY A 205 -10.25 -30.14 22.35
C GLY A 205 -11.26 -29.70 23.40
N SER A 206 -12.35 -30.43 23.39
CA SER A 206 -13.46 -30.46 24.35
C SER A 206 -13.00 -30.59 25.80
#